data_e2397f1139c8df93be549cbb40e4d221
#
_entry.id   e2397f1139c8df93be549cbb40e4d221
#
_cell.length_a   1.000
_cell.length_b   1.000
_cell.length_c   1.000
_cell.angle_alpha   90.00
_cell.angle_beta   90.00
_cell.angle_gamma   90.00
#
_symmetry.space_group_name_H-M   'P 1'
#
loop_
_entity.id
_entity.type
_entity.pdbx_description
1 polymer ?
#
loop_
_entity_poly.entity_id
_entity_poly.type
_entity_poly.pdbx_seq_one_letter_code
_entity_poly.pdbx_strand_id
1 'polypeptide(L)'
;MIQKRLNEIQARKAELANAVNEADEARMTEIEAEVAALEKEELELRRKLDVTSRLKVTEPSVKVTAEAEERAAQFMKDKKTRIKVDDTINAIQNRSTLISGGTLATPTQVSGINDINNGESTIIDMVFVDNCEGMGTDRVAYVSAGMTAAAQTEGSAASSSDPTYAYVDITPSSLAVYSQISKQAKKQTPLKYEDKTKALALQSLRAKATDAVIVTKLKASTLVDEVVAPLDANHKGKLAADTLRKLVLSYGGDEFSGGQGVLFLNKTDLIALGDIRGTNEKKAVFEIIPDVNPNTGIIKDGGMSVKYCICSALTACEGTLYSSTGKQRTMFYGYPKNFKLDLFSDYEVRVSEDFAFTSLMDTIVGDVEVGGDVVVKKGFVALTIPKNE
;
A
#
# COMPACT_ATOMS: atom_id res chain seq x y z
N MET A 1 12.96 18.76 43.37
CA MET A 1 13.71 17.99 44.41
C MET A 1 14.21 16.66 43.84
N ILE A 2 13.33 15.79 43.32
CA ILE A 2 13.68 14.44 42.83
C ILE A 2 14.78 14.48 41.74
N GLN A 3 14.68 15.40 40.79
CA GLN A 3 15.64 15.52 39.67
C GLN A 3 17.05 15.98 40.14
N LYS A 4 17.06 16.84 41.18
CA LYS A 4 18.34 17.29 41.78
C LYS A 4 19.05 16.11 42.47
N ARG A 5 18.26 15.27 43.17
CA ARG A 5 18.82 14.09 43.86
C ARG A 5 19.29 13.01 42.85
N LEU A 6 18.61 12.83 41.73
CA LEU A 6 19.08 11.94 40.66
C LEU A 6 20.42 12.38 40.07
N ASN A 7 20.62 13.68 39.87
CA ASN A 7 21.91 14.21 39.38
C ASN A 7 23.03 14.02 40.39
N GLU A 8 22.73 14.18 41.71
CA GLU A 8 23.68 13.90 42.80
C GLU A 8 24.11 12.43 42.84
N ILE A 9 23.14 11.50 42.64
CA ILE A 9 23.42 10.06 42.58
C ILE A 9 24.33 9.74 41.37
N GLN A 10 24.06 10.34 40.20
CA GLN A 10 24.90 10.15 39.01
C GLN A 10 26.32 10.68 39.20
N ALA A 11 26.45 11.86 39.81
CA ALA A 11 27.78 12.43 40.15
C ALA A 11 28.54 11.50 41.09
N ARG A 12 27.88 10.97 42.13
CA ARG A 12 28.51 10.06 43.09
C ARG A 12 28.91 8.73 42.47
N LYS A 13 28.10 8.17 41.57
CA LYS A 13 28.49 6.97 40.80
C LYS A 13 29.72 7.21 39.93
N ALA A 14 29.86 8.40 39.32
CA ALA A 14 31.03 8.75 38.53
C ALA A 14 32.30 8.87 39.39
N GLU A 15 32.19 9.43 40.62
CA GLU A 15 33.27 9.46 41.58
C GLU A 15 33.72 8.06 42.01
N LEU A 16 32.75 7.18 42.32
CA LEU A 16 33.03 5.79 42.69
C LEU A 16 33.67 5.01 41.55
N ALA A 17 33.25 5.23 40.31
CA ALA A 17 33.84 4.60 39.11
C ALA A 17 35.32 4.98 38.94
N ASN A 18 35.70 6.22 39.30
CA ASN A 18 37.10 6.63 39.28
C ASN A 18 37.90 6.02 40.44
N ALA A 19 37.24 5.84 41.60
CA ALA A 19 37.89 5.26 42.79
C ALA A 19 38.12 3.74 42.66
N VAL A 20 37.40 3.03 41.81
CA VAL A 20 37.57 1.60 41.53
C VAL A 20 38.96 1.28 40.98
N ASN A 21 39.54 2.19 40.17
CA ASN A 21 40.86 1.98 39.56
C ASN A 21 42.04 1.98 40.57
N GLU A 22 41.81 2.50 41.78
CA GLU A 22 42.82 2.64 42.82
C GLU A 22 42.49 1.89 44.12
N ALA A 23 41.45 1.03 44.12
CA ALA A 23 40.93 0.42 45.32
C ALA A 23 41.50 -0.98 45.57
N ASP A 24 41.86 -1.25 46.84
CA ASP A 24 42.16 -2.60 47.37
C ASP A 24 40.90 -3.45 47.52
N GLU A 25 41.08 -4.78 47.62
CA GLU A 25 39.98 -5.80 47.62
C GLU A 25 38.93 -5.52 48.74
N ALA A 26 39.35 -5.05 49.92
CA ALA A 26 38.48 -4.64 51.01
C ALA A 26 37.64 -3.40 50.66
N ARG A 27 38.23 -2.45 49.96
CA ARG A 27 37.57 -1.23 49.51
C ARG A 27 36.65 -1.42 48.34
N MET A 28 36.93 -2.43 47.50
CA MET A 28 36.03 -2.87 46.40
C MET A 28 34.70 -3.34 46.92
N THR A 29 34.64 -4.15 48.00
CA THR A 29 33.39 -4.63 48.60
C THR A 29 32.57 -3.48 49.21
N GLU A 30 33.20 -2.44 49.75
CA GLU A 30 32.50 -1.26 50.22
C GLU A 30 31.93 -0.44 49.08
N ILE A 31 32.66 -0.28 47.98
CA ILE A 31 32.22 0.42 46.77
C ILE A 31 31.05 -0.33 46.13
N GLU A 32 31.11 -1.64 46.03
CA GLU A 32 30.00 -2.44 45.49
C GLU A 32 28.72 -2.30 46.33
N ALA A 33 28.83 -2.29 47.67
CA ALA A 33 27.70 -2.09 48.53
C ALA A 33 27.11 -0.67 48.41
N GLU A 34 27.98 0.37 48.27
CA GLU A 34 27.54 1.77 48.08
C GLU A 34 26.83 1.92 46.69
N VAL A 35 27.41 1.34 45.62
CA VAL A 35 26.80 1.36 44.27
C VAL A 35 25.43 0.67 44.28
N ALA A 36 25.32 -0.50 44.92
CA ALA A 36 24.04 -1.20 45.03
C ALA A 36 22.96 -0.41 45.79
N ALA A 37 23.37 0.32 46.84
CA ALA A 37 22.47 1.22 47.58
C ALA A 37 21.98 2.40 46.73
N LEU A 38 22.91 3.03 45.98
CA LEU A 38 22.64 4.15 45.08
C LEU A 38 21.72 3.71 43.91
N GLU A 39 21.91 2.51 43.36
CA GLU A 39 21.03 1.97 42.31
C GLU A 39 19.59 1.73 42.80
N LYS A 40 19.47 1.24 43.99
CA LYS A 40 18.14 1.04 44.62
C LYS A 40 17.41 2.38 44.83
N GLU A 41 18.13 3.38 45.34
CA GLU A 41 17.61 4.75 45.51
C GLU A 41 17.26 5.41 44.18
N GLU A 42 18.09 5.25 43.16
CA GLU A 42 17.81 5.72 41.79
C GLU A 42 16.53 5.11 41.22
N LEU A 43 16.35 3.79 41.34
CA LEU A 43 15.18 3.09 40.86
C LEU A 43 13.89 3.56 41.55
N GLU A 44 13.94 3.77 42.86
CA GLU A 44 12.80 4.31 43.60
C GLU A 44 12.45 5.75 43.20
N LEU A 45 13.45 6.59 42.98
CA LEU A 45 13.25 7.98 42.58
C LEU A 45 12.71 8.07 41.15
N ARG A 46 13.19 7.24 40.23
CA ARG A 46 12.66 7.14 38.86
C ARG A 46 11.21 6.66 38.87
N ARG A 47 10.90 5.67 39.72
CA ARG A 47 9.52 5.18 39.87
C ARG A 47 8.58 6.26 40.43
N LYS A 48 9.04 7.05 41.40
CA LYS A 48 8.28 8.19 41.94
C LYS A 48 8.10 9.28 40.86
N LEU A 49 9.09 9.52 40.03
CA LEU A 49 9.02 10.49 38.93
C LEU A 49 8.03 10.04 37.86
N ASP A 50 8.04 8.76 37.48
CA ASP A 50 7.09 8.17 36.53
C ASP A 50 5.65 8.25 37.05
N VAL A 51 5.42 7.87 38.30
CA VAL A 51 4.11 8.01 38.92
C VAL A 51 3.67 9.48 38.99
N THR A 52 4.58 10.39 39.35
CA THR A 52 4.29 11.84 39.38
C THR A 52 4.01 12.42 38.02
N SER A 53 4.69 11.91 36.97
CA SER A 53 4.42 12.32 35.58
C SER A 53 3.07 11.85 35.08
N ARG A 54 2.67 10.63 35.47
CA ARG A 54 1.34 10.07 35.17
C ARG A 54 0.22 10.72 35.97
N LEU A 55 0.50 11.19 37.19
CA LEU A 55 -0.44 11.91 38.03
C LEU A 55 -0.49 13.42 37.76
N LYS A 56 0.43 13.97 37.03
CA LYS A 56 0.29 15.32 36.48
C LYS A 56 -0.83 15.29 35.44
N VAL A 57 -2.04 15.37 35.92
CA VAL A 57 -3.16 15.91 35.16
C VAL A 57 -2.66 17.29 34.69
N THR A 58 -2.47 17.42 33.42
CA THR A 58 -2.18 18.72 32.80
C THR A 58 -3.42 19.56 33.09
N GLU A 59 -3.35 20.37 34.14
CA GLU A 59 -4.30 21.48 34.22
C GLU A 59 -4.12 22.23 32.92
N PRO A 60 -5.19 22.40 32.11
CA PRO A 60 -5.09 23.24 30.94
C PRO A 60 -4.71 24.63 31.44
N SER A 61 -3.44 24.95 31.40
CA SER A 61 -3.01 26.34 31.58
C SER A 61 -3.65 27.08 30.39
N VAL A 62 -4.80 27.69 30.63
CA VAL A 62 -5.32 28.72 29.78
C VAL A 62 -4.26 29.83 29.82
N LYS A 63 -3.32 29.76 28.90
CA LYS A 63 -2.52 30.92 28.54
C LYS A 63 -3.49 31.86 27.89
N VAL A 64 -4.07 32.73 28.71
CA VAL A 64 -4.71 33.94 28.21
C VAL A 64 -3.61 34.65 27.44
N THR A 65 -3.65 34.54 26.12
CA THR A 65 -2.67 35.19 25.27
C THR A 65 -2.87 36.68 25.43
N ALA A 66 -1.80 37.46 25.45
CA ALA A 66 -1.86 38.93 25.55
C ALA A 66 -2.88 39.53 24.54
N GLU A 67 -3.07 38.87 23.39
CA GLU A 67 -4.10 39.19 22.39
C GLU A 67 -5.55 39.04 22.91
N ALA A 68 -5.81 38.12 23.84
CA ALA A 68 -7.16 37.94 24.40
C ALA A 68 -7.47 39.03 25.42
N GLU A 69 -6.47 39.50 26.19
CA GLU A 69 -6.59 40.65 27.11
C GLU A 69 -6.74 41.95 26.35
N GLU A 70 -5.99 42.18 25.26
CA GLU A 70 -6.14 43.33 24.39
C GLU A 70 -7.49 43.38 23.71
N ARG A 71 -8.02 42.24 23.24
CA ARG A 71 -9.38 42.17 22.65
C ARG A 71 -10.48 42.41 23.70
N ALA A 72 -10.29 41.91 24.93
CA ALA A 72 -11.20 42.19 26.03
C ALA A 72 -11.24 43.71 26.39
N ALA A 73 -10.05 44.34 26.41
CA ALA A 73 -9.93 45.77 26.62
C ALA A 73 -10.56 46.62 25.49
N GLN A 74 -10.38 46.19 24.21
CA GLN A 74 -11.02 46.81 23.07
C GLN A 74 -12.55 46.62 23.09
N PHE A 75 -13.06 45.46 23.49
CA PHE A 75 -14.49 45.20 23.64
C PHE A 75 -15.13 46.10 24.68
N MET A 76 -14.46 46.29 25.81
CA MET A 76 -14.92 47.20 26.84
C MET A 76 -14.98 48.67 26.35
N LYS A 77 -14.10 49.02 25.44
CA LYS A 77 -13.99 50.39 24.88
C LYS A 77 -14.97 50.66 23.74
N ASP A 78 -15.11 49.70 22.81
CA ASP A 78 -15.86 49.91 21.55
C ASP A 78 -17.16 49.13 21.46
N LYS A 79 -17.46 48.25 22.43
CA LYS A 79 -18.61 47.32 22.45
C LYS A 79 -18.77 46.46 21.17
N LYS A 80 -17.71 46.35 20.37
CA LYS A 80 -17.67 45.56 19.13
C LYS A 80 -16.34 44.82 19.04
N THR A 81 -16.36 43.51 19.16
CA THR A 81 -15.17 42.68 18.97
C THR A 81 -15.47 41.54 18.00
N ARG A 82 -14.58 41.30 17.03
CA ARG A 82 -14.61 40.10 16.21
C ARG A 82 -13.94 38.95 16.98
N ILE A 83 -14.74 37.99 17.43
CA ILE A 83 -14.26 36.80 18.06
C ILE A 83 -14.10 35.71 16.99
N LYS A 84 -12.91 35.11 16.88
CA LYS A 84 -12.71 33.99 15.98
C LYS A 84 -13.52 32.79 16.50
N VAL A 85 -14.06 32.00 15.58
CA VAL A 85 -14.90 30.82 15.91
C VAL A 85 -14.15 29.83 16.81
N ASP A 86 -12.83 29.71 16.65
CA ASP A 86 -11.97 28.83 17.45
C ASP A 86 -11.96 29.23 18.94
N ASP A 87 -11.94 30.55 19.24
CA ASP A 87 -11.96 31.06 20.61
C ASP A 87 -13.31 30.80 21.30
N THR A 88 -14.41 30.85 20.52
CA THR A 88 -15.76 30.53 21.02
C THR A 88 -15.94 29.04 21.28
N ILE A 89 -15.38 28.17 20.43
CA ILE A 89 -15.44 26.72 20.61
C ILE A 89 -14.70 26.32 21.88
N ASN A 90 -13.49 26.84 22.09
CA ASN A 90 -12.72 26.56 23.31
C ASN A 90 -13.41 27.08 24.58
N ALA A 91 -14.05 28.25 24.53
CA ALA A 91 -14.82 28.80 25.65
C ALA A 91 -16.08 27.96 25.97
N ILE A 92 -16.74 27.41 24.94
CA ILE A 92 -17.91 26.53 25.12
C ILE A 92 -17.49 25.19 25.69
N GLN A 93 -16.37 24.61 25.22
CA GLN A 93 -15.83 23.36 25.75
C GLN A 93 -15.47 23.45 27.25
N ASN A 94 -14.88 24.57 27.66
CA ASN A 94 -14.53 24.80 29.08
C ASN A 94 -15.75 25.09 29.97
N ARG A 95 -16.87 25.53 29.41
CA ARG A 95 -18.13 25.76 30.17
C ARG A 95 -19.00 24.53 30.25
N SER A 96 -18.84 23.52 29.40
CA SER A 96 -19.67 22.31 29.42
C SER A 96 -19.49 21.45 30.67
N THR A 97 -18.40 21.65 31.41
CA THR A 97 -18.16 20.97 32.70
C THR A 97 -18.99 21.49 33.86
N LEU A 98 -19.71 22.61 33.71
CA LEU A 98 -20.51 23.23 34.79
C LEU A 98 -22.00 22.91 34.75
N ILE A 99 -22.48 22.14 33.77
CA ILE A 99 -23.89 21.75 33.67
C ILE A 99 -24.01 20.23 33.89
N SER A 100 -23.87 19.82 35.12
CA SER A 100 -24.31 18.51 35.56
C SER A 100 -25.84 18.50 35.58
N GLY A 101 -26.48 17.91 34.56
CA GLY A 101 -27.90 17.64 34.52
C GLY A 101 -28.75 18.37 33.48
N GLY A 102 -28.16 19.18 32.62
CA GLY A 102 -28.89 19.80 31.49
C GLY A 102 -28.79 18.97 30.22
N THR A 103 -29.91 18.84 29.51
CA THR A 103 -30.03 18.20 28.17
C THR A 103 -29.31 18.95 27.03
N LEU A 104 -28.19 19.58 27.28
CA LEU A 104 -27.33 20.04 26.22
C LEU A 104 -26.50 18.83 25.74
N ALA A 105 -26.93 18.22 24.65
CA ALA A 105 -26.15 17.20 23.99
C ALA A 105 -24.74 17.77 23.70
N THR A 106 -23.73 17.17 24.29
CA THR A 106 -22.34 17.46 23.89
C THR A 106 -22.24 17.29 22.39
N PRO A 107 -21.82 18.32 21.65
CA PRO A 107 -21.68 18.18 20.21
C PRO A 107 -20.74 17.01 19.94
N THR A 108 -21.22 16.01 19.20
CA THR A 108 -20.43 14.86 18.81
C THR A 108 -19.31 15.36 17.92
N GLN A 109 -18.10 15.44 18.44
CA GLN A 109 -16.93 15.78 17.64
C GLN A 109 -16.42 14.51 16.97
N VAL A 110 -16.31 14.56 15.65
CA VAL A 110 -15.63 13.53 14.88
C VAL A 110 -14.14 13.82 14.95
N SER A 111 -13.39 12.96 15.62
CA SER A 111 -11.94 13.13 15.83
C SER A 111 -11.10 12.87 14.57
N GLY A 112 -11.67 12.20 13.57
CA GLY A 112 -10.99 11.89 12.31
C GLY A 112 -11.86 11.03 11.40
N ILE A 113 -11.45 10.90 10.15
CA ILE A 113 -12.03 9.99 9.17
C ILE A 113 -11.04 8.85 8.98
N ASN A 114 -11.41 7.65 9.41
CA ASN A 114 -10.60 6.47 9.19
C ASN A 114 -10.72 6.02 7.73
N ASP A 115 -9.62 5.55 7.18
CA ASP A 115 -9.61 5.00 5.83
C ASP A 115 -10.31 3.64 5.75
N ILE A 116 -10.90 3.35 4.60
CA ILE A 116 -11.34 2.00 4.27
C ILE A 116 -10.08 1.14 4.13
N ASN A 117 -10.05 0.00 4.79
CA ASN A 117 -8.96 -0.97 4.64
C ASN A 117 -9.10 -1.72 3.29
N ASN A 118 -9.01 -0.98 2.19
CA ASN A 118 -8.93 -1.51 0.84
C ASN A 118 -7.46 -1.47 0.42
N GLY A 119 -6.82 -2.64 0.43
CA GLY A 119 -5.49 -2.76 -0.13
C GLY A 119 -5.53 -2.48 -1.64
N GLU A 120 -4.83 -1.46 -2.08
CA GLU A 120 -4.52 -1.29 -3.49
C GLU A 120 -3.59 -2.42 -3.93
N SER A 121 -3.77 -2.90 -5.16
CA SER A 121 -2.81 -3.84 -5.73
C SER A 121 -1.49 -3.13 -6.00
N THR A 122 -0.39 -3.71 -5.53
CA THR A 122 0.96 -3.19 -5.77
C THR A 122 1.50 -3.51 -7.17
N ILE A 123 0.68 -4.09 -8.06
CA ILE A 123 1.07 -4.41 -9.44
C ILE A 123 1.55 -3.17 -10.18
N ILE A 124 0.84 -2.04 -10.02
CA ILE A 124 1.17 -0.79 -10.71
C ILE A 124 2.59 -0.29 -10.37
N ASP A 125 3.07 -0.58 -9.16
CA ASP A 125 4.41 -0.18 -8.71
C ASP A 125 5.51 -1.16 -9.18
N MET A 126 5.14 -2.33 -9.71
CA MET A 126 6.06 -3.36 -10.19
C MET A 126 6.29 -3.30 -11.69
N VAL A 127 5.32 -2.83 -12.46
CA VAL A 127 5.41 -2.72 -13.91
C VAL A 127 6.36 -1.59 -14.33
N PHE A 128 6.81 -1.63 -15.60
CA PHE A 128 7.61 -0.55 -16.14
C PHE A 128 6.70 0.62 -16.49
N VAL A 129 6.92 1.78 -15.87
CA VAL A 129 6.16 3.01 -16.10
C VAL A 129 7.03 3.98 -16.88
N ASP A 130 6.48 4.51 -17.97
CA ASP A 130 7.11 5.52 -18.82
C ASP A 130 6.23 6.76 -18.93
N ASN A 131 6.83 7.93 -19.09
CA ASN A 131 6.11 9.18 -19.30
C ASN A 131 6.08 9.50 -20.80
N CYS A 132 4.90 9.42 -21.38
CA CYS A 132 4.62 9.68 -22.78
C CYS A 132 3.72 10.92 -22.95
N GLU A 133 3.83 11.91 -22.05
CA GLU A 133 3.04 13.14 -22.10
C GLU A 133 3.16 13.84 -23.46
N GLY A 134 2.02 14.19 -24.04
CA GLY A 134 1.94 14.85 -25.36
C GLY A 134 2.07 13.90 -26.56
N MET A 135 2.27 12.59 -26.35
CA MET A 135 2.24 11.60 -27.41
C MET A 135 0.81 11.08 -27.63
N GLY A 136 0.40 10.90 -28.87
CA GLY A 136 -0.94 10.34 -29.16
C GLY A 136 -0.98 8.81 -29.10
N THR A 137 0.13 8.16 -29.40
CA THR A 137 0.27 6.69 -29.37
C THR A 137 1.75 6.38 -29.24
N ASP A 138 2.10 5.44 -28.36
CA ASP A 138 3.46 4.91 -28.30
C ASP A 138 3.53 3.56 -29.03
N ARG A 139 4.51 3.44 -29.93
CA ARG A 139 4.75 2.23 -30.70
C ARG A 139 6.01 1.53 -30.24
N VAL A 140 5.86 0.39 -29.59
CA VAL A 140 6.97 -0.39 -29.05
C VAL A 140 7.24 -1.60 -29.94
N ALA A 141 8.47 -1.70 -30.44
CA ALA A 141 8.89 -2.84 -31.25
C ALA A 141 9.40 -3.99 -30.37
N TYR A 142 9.10 -5.22 -30.74
CA TYR A 142 9.58 -6.42 -30.08
C TYR A 142 10.04 -7.48 -31.10
N VAL A 143 10.90 -8.39 -30.68
CA VAL A 143 11.35 -9.52 -31.51
C VAL A 143 10.25 -10.57 -31.53
N SER A 144 9.66 -10.80 -32.70
CA SER A 144 8.62 -11.83 -32.90
C SER A 144 9.22 -13.23 -33.08
N ALA A 145 10.34 -13.35 -33.77
CA ALA A 145 11.13 -14.57 -33.85
C ALA A 145 12.62 -14.25 -33.86
N GLY A 146 13.40 -14.98 -33.09
CA GLY A 146 14.84 -14.87 -33.04
C GLY A 146 15.52 -15.58 -34.21
N MET A 147 16.84 -15.47 -34.28
CA MET A 147 17.67 -16.21 -35.22
C MET A 147 17.86 -17.64 -34.71
N THR A 148 17.89 -18.59 -35.64
CA THR A 148 18.19 -20.00 -35.32
C THR A 148 19.54 -20.37 -35.95
N ALA A 149 20.49 -20.80 -35.09
CA ALA A 149 21.76 -21.33 -35.57
C ALA A 149 21.56 -22.76 -36.12
N ALA A 150 22.18 -23.05 -37.24
CA ALA A 150 22.23 -24.40 -37.81
C ALA A 150 23.66 -24.95 -37.77
N ALA A 151 23.78 -26.27 -37.68
CA ALA A 151 25.08 -26.93 -37.77
C ALA A 151 25.69 -26.70 -39.14
N GLN A 152 26.95 -26.26 -39.18
CA GLN A 152 27.67 -25.97 -40.39
C GLN A 152 28.45 -27.21 -40.83
N THR A 153 28.33 -27.58 -42.09
CA THR A 153 29.17 -28.60 -42.73
C THR A 153 30.30 -27.91 -43.49
N GLU A 154 31.50 -28.43 -43.35
CA GLU A 154 32.67 -27.88 -44.05
C GLU A 154 32.45 -27.83 -45.56
N GLY A 155 32.72 -26.67 -46.19
CA GLY A 155 32.53 -26.44 -47.62
C GLY A 155 31.12 -26.09 -48.06
N SER A 156 30.14 -26.04 -47.17
CA SER A 156 28.76 -25.64 -47.46
C SER A 156 28.51 -24.18 -47.06
N ALA A 157 27.57 -23.50 -47.73
CA ALA A 157 27.14 -22.16 -47.34
C ALA A 157 26.41 -22.20 -46.00
N ALA A 158 26.63 -21.19 -45.13
CA ALA A 158 25.92 -21.06 -43.88
C ALA A 158 24.41 -20.87 -44.12
N SER A 159 23.59 -21.50 -43.30
CA SER A 159 22.13 -21.31 -43.32
C SER A 159 21.76 -19.91 -42.90
N SER A 160 20.97 -19.20 -43.71
CA SER A 160 20.44 -17.88 -43.37
C SER A 160 19.25 -18.04 -42.44
N SER A 161 19.25 -17.27 -41.37
CA SER A 161 18.12 -17.15 -40.45
C SER A 161 17.98 -15.71 -39.99
N ASP A 162 16.97 -15.01 -40.49
CA ASP A 162 16.74 -13.60 -40.22
C ASP A 162 15.76 -13.43 -39.05
N PRO A 163 16.02 -12.51 -38.10
CA PRO A 163 15.07 -12.21 -37.02
C PRO A 163 13.85 -11.48 -37.58
N THR A 164 12.68 -11.76 -37.02
CA THR A 164 11.46 -11.02 -37.34
C THR A 164 11.07 -10.11 -36.22
N TYR A 165 10.68 -8.89 -36.56
CA TYR A 165 10.24 -7.87 -35.63
C TYR A 165 8.75 -7.61 -35.80
N ALA A 166 8.07 -7.31 -34.70
CA ALA A 166 6.69 -6.84 -34.69
C ALA A 166 6.59 -5.66 -33.73
N TYR A 167 5.45 -5.04 -33.67
CA TYR A 167 5.23 -3.91 -32.77
C TYR A 167 3.86 -4.02 -32.05
N VAL A 168 3.77 -3.34 -30.93
CA VAL A 168 2.53 -3.10 -30.18
C VAL A 168 2.30 -1.61 -30.10
N ASP A 169 1.09 -1.18 -30.41
CA ASP A 169 0.67 0.21 -30.29
C ASP A 169 -0.07 0.40 -28.93
N ILE A 170 0.50 1.23 -28.08
CA ILE A 170 -0.07 1.61 -26.81
C ILE A 170 -0.83 2.92 -27.00
N THR A 171 -2.14 2.89 -26.84
CA THR A 171 -3.03 4.04 -26.99
C THR A 171 -3.53 4.52 -25.65
N PRO A 172 -3.69 5.85 -25.45
CA PRO A 172 -4.23 6.40 -24.22
C PRO A 172 -5.70 5.99 -24.01
N SER A 173 -6.01 5.71 -22.75
CA SER A 173 -7.36 5.52 -22.24
C SER A 173 -7.60 6.53 -21.15
N SER A 174 -8.63 7.38 -21.29
CA SER A 174 -8.97 8.38 -20.30
C SER A 174 -9.76 7.74 -19.16
N LEU A 175 -9.28 7.93 -17.94
CA LEU A 175 -9.93 7.52 -16.72
C LEU A 175 -10.31 8.77 -15.94
N ALA A 176 -11.53 8.83 -15.44
CA ALA A 176 -12.02 9.97 -14.67
C ALA A 176 -12.80 9.54 -13.43
N VAL A 177 -12.72 10.34 -12.39
CA VAL A 177 -13.53 10.23 -11.18
C VAL A 177 -14.18 11.56 -10.87
N TYR A 178 -15.42 11.53 -10.42
CA TYR A 178 -16.23 12.70 -10.15
C TYR A 178 -16.87 12.60 -8.77
N SER A 179 -16.78 13.67 -7.98
CA SER A 179 -17.41 13.78 -6.66
C SER A 179 -17.91 15.20 -6.39
N GLN A 180 -18.93 15.33 -5.56
CA GLN A 180 -19.45 16.61 -5.12
C GLN A 180 -19.46 16.71 -3.60
N ILE A 181 -19.05 17.87 -3.08
CA ILE A 181 -19.05 18.19 -1.65
C ILE A 181 -19.92 19.40 -1.41
N SER A 182 -20.86 19.30 -0.48
CA SER A 182 -21.68 20.44 -0.07
C SER A 182 -20.83 21.52 0.61
N LYS A 183 -20.99 22.78 0.20
CA LYS A 183 -20.36 23.95 0.86
C LYS A 183 -20.77 24.07 2.33
N GLN A 184 -21.95 23.57 2.68
CA GLN A 184 -22.42 23.54 4.05
C GLN A 184 -21.65 22.51 4.88
N ALA A 185 -21.43 21.30 4.36
CA ALA A 185 -20.62 20.26 5.01
C ALA A 185 -19.17 20.75 5.21
N LYS A 186 -18.58 21.40 4.20
CA LYS A 186 -17.23 21.98 4.26
C LYS A 186 -17.11 23.02 5.37
N LYS A 187 -18.15 23.85 5.61
CA LYS A 187 -18.16 24.86 6.67
C LYS A 187 -18.42 24.32 8.06
N GLN A 188 -19.19 23.24 8.18
CA GLN A 188 -19.58 22.66 9.47
C GLN A 188 -18.58 21.67 10.03
N THR A 189 -17.72 21.11 9.18
CA THR A 189 -16.77 20.07 9.58
C THR A 189 -15.36 20.66 9.62
N PRO A 190 -14.70 20.71 10.77
CA PRO A 190 -13.31 21.16 10.90
C PRO A 190 -12.31 20.18 10.29
N LEU A 191 -12.79 19.03 9.85
CA LEU A 191 -11.98 18.01 9.18
C LEU A 191 -11.62 18.48 7.77
N LYS A 192 -10.41 18.16 7.35
CA LYS A 192 -9.92 18.36 5.98
C LYS A 192 -10.65 17.42 4.99
N TYR A 193 -11.97 17.56 4.90
CA TYR A 193 -12.84 16.69 4.11
C TYR A 193 -12.49 16.75 2.62
N GLU A 194 -12.13 17.93 2.14
CA GLU A 194 -11.70 18.15 0.76
C GLU A 194 -10.39 17.43 0.45
N ASP A 195 -9.38 17.58 1.33
CA ASP A 195 -8.08 16.90 1.15
C ASP A 195 -8.25 15.38 1.16
N LYS A 196 -9.14 14.88 2.04
CA LYS A 196 -9.44 13.44 2.09
C LYS A 196 -10.13 12.96 0.82
N THR A 197 -11.09 13.72 0.30
CA THR A 197 -11.79 13.36 -0.94
C THR A 197 -10.85 13.40 -2.15
N LYS A 198 -9.91 14.36 -2.20
CA LYS A 198 -8.86 14.39 -3.23
C LYS A 198 -7.96 13.15 -3.16
N ALA A 199 -7.54 12.75 -1.96
CA ALA A 199 -6.74 11.55 -1.76
C ALA A 199 -7.49 10.28 -2.21
N LEU A 200 -8.77 10.15 -1.87
CA LEU A 200 -9.61 9.04 -2.30
C LEU A 200 -9.84 9.03 -3.82
N ALA A 201 -9.95 10.20 -4.45
CA ALA A 201 -10.05 10.31 -5.90
C ALA A 201 -8.79 9.78 -6.59
N LEU A 202 -7.60 10.19 -6.11
CA LEU A 202 -6.32 9.70 -6.62
C LEU A 202 -6.18 8.18 -6.45
N GLN A 203 -6.53 7.66 -5.28
CA GLN A 203 -6.54 6.22 -4.99
C GLN A 203 -7.46 5.45 -5.94
N SER A 204 -8.66 5.98 -6.19
CA SER A 204 -9.63 5.38 -7.12
C SER A 204 -9.10 5.36 -8.56
N LEU A 205 -8.42 6.41 -9.02
CA LEU A 205 -7.81 6.46 -10.35
C LEU A 205 -6.70 5.42 -10.49
N ARG A 206 -5.82 5.26 -9.49
CA ARG A 206 -4.77 4.23 -9.50
C ARG A 206 -5.35 2.82 -9.53
N ALA A 207 -6.37 2.55 -8.71
CA ALA A 207 -7.05 1.26 -8.68
C ALA A 207 -7.70 0.97 -10.04
N LYS A 208 -8.31 1.97 -10.67
CA LYS A 208 -8.92 1.82 -11.99
C LYS A 208 -7.90 1.65 -13.12
N ALA A 209 -6.76 2.32 -13.04
CA ALA A 209 -5.65 2.11 -13.97
C ALA A 209 -5.15 0.65 -13.92
N THR A 210 -5.03 0.08 -12.71
CA THR A 210 -4.68 -1.34 -12.55
C THR A 210 -5.71 -2.26 -13.22
N ASP A 211 -6.99 -2.06 -12.97
CA ASP A 211 -8.07 -2.90 -13.51
C ASP A 211 -8.25 -2.70 -15.02
N ALA A 212 -8.47 -1.46 -15.46
CA ALA A 212 -8.86 -1.16 -16.84
C ALA A 212 -7.69 -1.28 -17.83
N VAL A 213 -6.46 -1.03 -17.39
CA VAL A 213 -5.29 -1.09 -18.27
C VAL A 213 -4.51 -2.37 -18.04
N ILE A 214 -3.90 -2.57 -16.86
CA ILE A 214 -2.98 -3.70 -16.64
C ILE A 214 -3.71 -5.03 -16.75
N VAL A 215 -4.76 -5.24 -15.97
CA VAL A 215 -5.47 -6.54 -15.93
C VAL A 215 -6.19 -6.82 -17.25
N THR A 216 -6.84 -5.82 -17.83
CA THR A 216 -7.57 -5.99 -19.09
C THR A 216 -6.61 -6.31 -20.24
N LYS A 217 -5.47 -5.63 -20.32
CA LYS A 217 -4.47 -5.88 -21.36
C LYS A 217 -3.75 -7.22 -21.18
N LEU A 218 -3.39 -7.62 -19.95
CA LEU A 218 -2.86 -8.95 -19.67
C LEU A 218 -3.83 -10.06 -20.10
N LYS A 219 -5.13 -9.87 -19.87
CA LYS A 219 -6.18 -10.82 -20.30
C LYS A 219 -6.35 -10.88 -21.84
N ALA A 220 -6.12 -9.77 -22.53
CA ALA A 220 -6.36 -9.66 -23.99
C ALA A 220 -5.09 -9.90 -24.83
N SER A 221 -3.89 -9.67 -24.29
CA SER A 221 -2.64 -9.70 -25.06
C SER A 221 -2.38 -11.07 -25.70
N THR A 222 -1.96 -11.06 -26.97
CA THR A 222 -1.55 -12.26 -27.71
C THR A 222 -0.10 -12.67 -27.41
N LEU A 223 0.64 -11.84 -26.70
CA LEU A 223 2.05 -12.07 -26.32
C LEU A 223 2.20 -12.89 -25.03
N VAL A 224 1.08 -13.25 -24.39
CA VAL A 224 1.01 -14.05 -23.17
C VAL A 224 0.78 -15.51 -23.56
N ASP A 225 1.66 -16.41 -23.06
CA ASP A 225 1.49 -17.85 -23.22
C ASP A 225 0.41 -18.36 -22.26
N GLU A 226 -0.18 -19.53 -22.56
CA GLU A 226 -1.30 -20.07 -21.81
C GLU A 226 -1.00 -21.48 -21.28
N VAL A 227 -1.34 -21.70 -20.01
CA VAL A 227 -1.41 -23.03 -19.39
C VAL A 227 -2.85 -23.30 -19.03
N VAL A 228 -3.36 -24.44 -19.42
CA VAL A 228 -4.77 -24.81 -19.16
C VAL A 228 -4.93 -25.21 -17.68
N ALA A 229 -5.89 -24.59 -17.01
CA ALA A 229 -6.23 -24.90 -15.64
C ALA A 229 -6.96 -26.26 -15.56
N PRO A 230 -6.69 -27.10 -14.55
CA PRO A 230 -7.51 -28.27 -14.26
C PRO A 230 -8.95 -27.86 -13.95
N LEU A 231 -9.90 -28.69 -14.32
CA LEU A 231 -11.31 -28.52 -14.01
C LEU A 231 -11.78 -29.59 -13.02
N ASP A 232 -12.73 -29.23 -12.18
CA ASP A 232 -13.44 -30.20 -11.34
C ASP A 232 -14.56 -30.93 -12.14
N ALA A 233 -15.25 -31.86 -11.48
CA ALA A 233 -16.37 -32.60 -12.07
C ALA A 233 -17.54 -31.70 -12.49
N ASN A 234 -17.64 -30.49 -11.97
CA ASN A 234 -18.67 -29.51 -12.30
C ASN A 234 -18.17 -28.46 -13.31
N HIS A 235 -17.06 -28.74 -13.99
CA HIS A 235 -16.44 -27.84 -14.97
C HIS A 235 -16.01 -26.47 -14.40
N LYS A 236 -15.67 -26.44 -13.12
CA LYS A 236 -15.11 -25.25 -12.48
C LYS A 236 -13.59 -25.38 -12.42
N GLY A 237 -12.90 -24.26 -12.57
CA GLY A 237 -11.46 -24.20 -12.36
C GLY A 237 -11.10 -24.73 -10.98
N LYS A 238 -10.08 -25.56 -10.89
CA LYS A 238 -9.57 -26.14 -9.67
C LYS A 238 -8.05 -26.07 -9.66
N LEU A 239 -7.49 -25.65 -8.55
CA LEU A 239 -6.06 -25.64 -8.40
C LEU A 239 -5.56 -27.01 -7.94
N ALA A 240 -4.51 -27.51 -8.59
CA ALA A 240 -3.87 -28.77 -8.27
C ALA A 240 -2.44 -28.55 -7.75
N ALA A 241 -1.86 -29.55 -7.11
CA ALA A 241 -0.51 -29.48 -6.55
C ALA A 241 0.60 -29.21 -7.59
N ASP A 242 0.35 -29.49 -8.85
CA ASP A 242 1.29 -29.27 -9.95
C ASP A 242 1.04 -27.99 -10.75
N THR A 243 -0.10 -27.29 -10.49
CA THR A 243 -0.52 -26.12 -11.26
C THR A 243 0.50 -24.99 -11.19
N LEU A 244 1.00 -24.67 -9.99
CA LEU A 244 2.00 -23.62 -9.81
C LEU A 244 3.30 -23.96 -10.53
N ARG A 245 3.75 -25.20 -10.42
CA ARG A 245 4.98 -25.67 -11.07
C ARG A 245 4.87 -25.63 -12.58
N LYS A 246 3.75 -26.07 -13.14
CA LYS A 246 3.48 -25.98 -14.58
C LYS A 246 3.49 -24.54 -15.07
N LEU A 247 2.84 -23.64 -14.33
CA LEU A 247 2.76 -22.21 -14.70
C LEU A 247 4.17 -21.58 -14.71
N VAL A 248 4.95 -21.78 -13.65
CA VAL A 248 6.27 -21.19 -13.52
C VAL A 248 7.26 -21.74 -14.55
N LEU A 249 7.28 -23.07 -14.76
CA LEU A 249 8.21 -23.70 -15.70
C LEU A 249 7.83 -23.50 -17.17
N SER A 250 6.59 -23.12 -17.47
CA SER A 250 6.18 -22.75 -18.84
C SER A 250 6.55 -21.31 -19.19
N TYR A 251 7.05 -20.52 -18.23
CA TYR A 251 7.44 -19.14 -18.48
C TYR A 251 8.71 -19.05 -19.32
N GLY A 252 8.66 -18.22 -20.38
CA GLY A 252 9.80 -18.00 -21.26
C GLY A 252 10.10 -19.10 -22.26
N GLY A 253 9.28 -20.16 -22.31
CA GLY A 253 9.51 -21.34 -23.14
C GLY A 253 10.44 -22.36 -22.45
N ASP A 254 11.21 -23.11 -23.26
CA ASP A 254 11.96 -24.28 -22.76
C ASP A 254 13.17 -23.93 -21.89
N GLU A 255 13.83 -22.79 -22.19
CA GLU A 255 15.05 -22.37 -21.46
C GLU A 255 15.02 -20.85 -21.19
N PHE A 256 14.43 -20.47 -20.05
CA PHE A 256 14.44 -19.08 -19.64
C PHE A 256 15.64 -18.77 -18.75
N SER A 257 16.45 -17.81 -19.17
CA SER A 257 17.66 -17.39 -18.48
C SER A 257 17.58 -15.97 -17.94
N GLY A 258 16.79 -15.69 -16.96
CA GLY A 258 16.87 -14.40 -16.30
C GLY A 258 15.53 -13.77 -15.95
N GLY A 259 15.59 -12.79 -15.08
CA GLY A 259 14.45 -12.08 -14.54
C GLY A 259 13.80 -12.78 -13.35
N GLN A 260 13.30 -12.00 -12.42
CA GLN A 260 12.53 -12.53 -11.30
C GLN A 260 11.05 -12.45 -11.65
N GLY A 261 10.45 -13.58 -11.99
CA GLY A 261 9.02 -13.66 -12.20
C GLY A 261 8.25 -13.41 -10.90
N VAL A 262 7.09 -12.77 -11.03
CA VAL A 262 6.12 -12.54 -9.96
C VAL A 262 4.80 -13.17 -10.40
N LEU A 263 4.17 -13.88 -9.48
CA LEU A 263 2.85 -14.48 -9.68
C LEU A 263 1.77 -13.48 -9.27
N PHE A 264 0.96 -13.05 -10.23
CA PHE A 264 -0.23 -12.25 -9.98
C PHE A 264 -1.45 -13.14 -9.88
N LEU A 265 -2.11 -13.12 -8.73
CA LEU A 265 -3.26 -13.97 -8.45
C LEU A 265 -4.31 -13.26 -7.60
N ASN A 266 -5.53 -13.81 -7.61
CA ASN A 266 -6.59 -13.37 -6.71
C ASN A 266 -6.37 -13.92 -5.29
N LYS A 267 -6.87 -13.20 -4.29
CA LYS A 267 -6.83 -13.63 -2.88
C LYS A 267 -7.46 -15.00 -2.66
N THR A 268 -8.56 -15.32 -3.35
CA THR A 268 -9.23 -16.62 -3.27
C THR A 268 -8.33 -17.76 -3.71
N ASP A 269 -7.57 -17.54 -4.79
CA ASP A 269 -6.61 -18.53 -5.30
C ASP A 269 -5.43 -18.75 -4.36
N LEU A 270 -4.97 -17.69 -3.69
CA LEU A 270 -3.92 -17.81 -2.69
C LEU A 270 -4.36 -18.67 -1.49
N ILE A 271 -5.61 -18.46 -1.03
CA ILE A 271 -6.20 -19.28 0.04
C ILE A 271 -6.31 -20.73 -0.42
N ALA A 272 -6.82 -20.96 -1.63
CA ALA A 272 -6.96 -22.31 -2.18
C ALA A 272 -5.62 -23.04 -2.32
N LEU A 273 -4.56 -22.34 -2.76
CA LEU A 273 -3.20 -22.92 -2.79
C LEU A 273 -2.73 -23.33 -1.38
N GLY A 274 -3.00 -22.53 -0.36
CA GLY A 274 -2.67 -22.85 1.03
C GLY A 274 -3.43 -24.07 1.58
N ASP A 275 -4.58 -24.39 1.01
CA ASP A 275 -5.43 -25.52 1.44
C ASP A 275 -5.13 -26.82 0.72
N ILE A 276 -4.31 -26.82 -0.34
CA ILE A 276 -3.93 -28.04 -1.07
C ILE A 276 -3.07 -28.94 -0.15
N ARG A 277 -3.54 -30.15 0.04
CA ARG A 277 -2.86 -31.20 0.82
C ARG A 277 -2.45 -32.35 -0.10
N GLY A 278 -1.33 -33.02 0.24
CA GLY A 278 -0.98 -34.29 -0.37
C GLY A 278 -1.94 -35.41 0.02
N THR A 279 -1.94 -36.51 -0.73
CA THR A 279 -2.78 -37.66 -0.44
C THR A 279 -2.40 -38.22 0.93
N ASN A 280 -3.33 -38.23 1.87
CA ASN A 280 -3.13 -38.66 3.27
C ASN A 280 -2.16 -37.77 4.10
N GLU A 281 -1.85 -36.57 3.66
CA GLU A 281 -0.97 -35.65 4.38
C GLU A 281 -1.77 -34.54 5.09
N LYS A 282 -1.32 -34.22 6.33
CA LYS A 282 -1.87 -33.09 7.09
C LYS A 282 -1.21 -31.75 6.72
N LYS A 283 0.02 -31.82 6.19
CA LYS A 283 0.80 -30.63 5.82
C LYS A 283 0.34 -30.09 4.46
N ALA A 284 0.30 -28.77 4.32
CA ALA A 284 0.07 -28.14 3.04
C ALA A 284 1.22 -28.45 2.07
N VAL A 285 0.89 -28.61 0.78
CA VAL A 285 1.88 -28.77 -0.29
C VAL A 285 2.67 -27.48 -0.48
N PHE A 286 1.96 -26.33 -0.41
CA PHE A 286 2.55 -25.02 -0.57
C PHE A 286 2.74 -24.34 0.79
N GLU A 287 3.91 -23.77 1.02
CA GLU A 287 4.19 -22.91 2.16
C GLU A 287 4.09 -21.45 1.72
N ILE A 288 3.12 -20.73 2.27
CA ILE A 288 2.89 -19.31 1.97
C ILE A 288 3.54 -18.48 3.05
N ILE A 289 4.49 -17.64 2.68
CA ILE A 289 5.22 -16.73 3.56
C ILE A 289 4.87 -15.30 3.13
N PRO A 290 3.95 -14.64 3.83
CA PRO A 290 3.64 -13.24 3.54
C PRO A 290 4.80 -12.32 3.95
N ASP A 291 4.98 -11.24 3.21
CA ASP A 291 5.85 -10.13 3.61
C ASP A 291 5.18 -9.27 4.71
N VAL A 292 5.82 -8.18 5.09
CA VAL A 292 5.24 -7.17 5.99
C VAL A 292 3.88 -6.68 5.46
N ASN A 293 3.77 -6.51 4.14
CA ASN A 293 2.49 -6.31 3.48
C ASN A 293 1.95 -7.67 3.00
N PRO A 294 0.80 -8.15 3.52
CA PRO A 294 0.26 -9.47 3.14
C PRO A 294 -0.17 -9.56 1.68
N ASN A 295 -0.23 -8.44 0.94
CA ASN A 295 -0.51 -8.44 -0.49
C ASN A 295 0.66 -8.96 -1.33
N THR A 296 1.85 -9.05 -0.76
CA THR A 296 3.05 -9.62 -1.37
C THR A 296 3.68 -10.66 -0.48
N GLY A 297 4.47 -11.54 -1.04
CA GLY A 297 5.19 -12.57 -0.29
C GLY A 297 5.77 -13.65 -1.21
N ILE A 298 6.05 -14.80 -0.63
CA ILE A 298 6.68 -15.93 -1.31
C ILE A 298 5.83 -17.19 -1.09
N ILE A 299 5.59 -17.93 -2.16
CA ILE A 299 5.03 -19.28 -2.12
C ILE A 299 6.17 -20.26 -2.37
N LYS A 300 6.37 -21.21 -1.47
CA LYS A 300 7.33 -22.29 -1.65
C LYS A 300 6.62 -23.58 -2.05
N ASP A 301 7.10 -24.21 -3.13
CA ASP A 301 6.72 -25.54 -3.58
C ASP A 301 7.96 -26.44 -3.53
N GLY A 302 8.17 -27.11 -2.41
CA GLY A 302 9.39 -27.87 -2.17
C GLY A 302 10.63 -26.98 -2.21
N GLY A 303 11.47 -27.15 -3.23
CA GLY A 303 12.68 -26.34 -3.43
C GLY A 303 12.48 -25.05 -4.25
N MET A 304 11.31 -24.87 -4.88
CA MET A 304 11.00 -23.72 -5.71
C MET A 304 10.39 -22.60 -4.85
N SER A 305 10.87 -21.38 -5.04
CA SER A 305 10.34 -20.18 -4.38
C SER A 305 9.81 -19.20 -5.41
N VAL A 306 8.54 -18.83 -5.31
CA VAL A 306 7.82 -17.95 -6.23
C VAL A 306 7.33 -16.74 -5.49
N LYS A 307 7.71 -15.54 -5.93
CA LYS A 307 7.15 -14.30 -5.42
C LYS A 307 5.71 -14.14 -5.90
N TYR A 308 4.82 -13.71 -5.03
CA TYR A 308 3.44 -13.42 -5.41
C TYR A 308 3.04 -11.98 -5.09
N CYS A 309 2.06 -11.49 -5.83
CA CYS A 309 1.37 -10.24 -5.58
C CYS A 309 -0.13 -10.45 -5.78
N ILE A 310 -0.92 -10.07 -4.77
CA ILE A 310 -2.37 -10.18 -4.82
C ILE A 310 -2.93 -9.07 -5.69
N CYS A 311 -3.81 -9.43 -6.63
CA CYS A 311 -4.59 -8.52 -7.44
C CYS A 311 -6.08 -8.88 -7.38
N SER A 312 -6.85 -8.05 -6.70
CA SER A 312 -8.30 -8.27 -6.54
C SER A 312 -9.09 -8.11 -7.85
N ALA A 313 -8.52 -7.40 -8.84
CA ALA A 313 -9.13 -7.22 -10.16
C ALA A 313 -9.03 -8.48 -11.05
N LEU A 314 -8.16 -9.43 -10.70
CA LEU A 314 -8.10 -10.71 -11.38
C LEU A 314 -9.28 -11.60 -10.95
N THR A 315 -9.83 -12.34 -11.92
CA THR A 315 -10.83 -13.38 -11.65
C THR A 315 -10.12 -14.56 -10.99
N ALA A 316 -10.69 -15.11 -9.92
CA ALA A 316 -10.13 -16.30 -9.29
C ALA A 316 -10.26 -17.52 -10.23
N CYS A 317 -9.28 -18.41 -10.20
CA CYS A 317 -9.35 -19.70 -10.89
C CYS A 317 -10.25 -20.67 -10.12
N GLU A 318 -10.03 -20.77 -8.82
CA GLU A 318 -10.75 -21.71 -7.97
C GLU A 318 -12.24 -21.40 -7.94
N GLY A 319 -13.05 -22.38 -8.29
CA GLY A 319 -14.52 -22.29 -8.29
C GLY A 319 -15.14 -21.53 -9.44
N THR A 320 -14.36 -20.93 -10.34
CA THR A 320 -14.89 -20.21 -11.50
C THR A 320 -15.32 -21.18 -12.60
N LEU A 321 -16.59 -21.09 -12.98
CA LEU A 321 -17.16 -21.92 -14.05
C LEU A 321 -16.55 -21.55 -15.41
N TYR A 322 -16.29 -22.52 -16.26
CA TYR A 322 -15.88 -22.22 -17.63
C TYR A 322 -16.93 -21.38 -18.36
N SER A 323 -16.47 -20.56 -19.29
CA SER A 323 -17.36 -19.65 -20.03
C SER A 323 -17.73 -20.20 -21.40
N SER A 324 -18.99 -20.00 -21.82
CA SER A 324 -19.42 -20.30 -23.19
C SER A 324 -18.91 -19.29 -24.23
N THR A 325 -18.46 -18.10 -23.78
CA THR A 325 -18.09 -17.01 -24.68
C THR A 325 -16.61 -16.97 -25.01
N GLY A 326 -15.75 -17.51 -24.15
CA GLY A 326 -14.30 -17.49 -24.40
C GLY A 326 -13.47 -18.05 -23.26
N LYS A 327 -12.19 -18.18 -23.51
CA LYS A 327 -11.20 -18.53 -22.50
C LYS A 327 -11.10 -17.44 -21.42
N GLN A 328 -10.88 -17.84 -20.17
CA GLN A 328 -10.71 -16.93 -19.05
C GLN A 328 -9.31 -17.08 -18.46
N ARG A 329 -8.48 -16.06 -18.58
CA ARG A 329 -7.16 -15.98 -17.94
C ARG A 329 -7.34 -15.48 -16.51
N THR A 330 -6.77 -16.22 -15.55
CA THR A 330 -7.00 -16.01 -14.11
C THR A 330 -5.76 -15.60 -13.35
N MET A 331 -4.68 -16.33 -13.48
CA MET A 331 -3.38 -16.03 -12.88
C MET A 331 -2.37 -15.71 -13.95
N PHE A 332 -1.39 -14.88 -13.62
CA PHE A 332 -0.30 -14.53 -14.53
C PHE A 332 1.03 -14.68 -13.79
N TYR A 333 1.97 -15.33 -14.44
CA TYR A 333 3.35 -15.41 -13.97
C TYR A 333 4.28 -14.81 -15.03
N GLY A 334 5.18 -13.94 -14.61
CA GLY A 334 6.17 -13.35 -15.52
C GLY A 334 6.93 -12.22 -14.86
N TYR A 335 7.87 -11.65 -15.62
CA TYR A 335 8.62 -10.50 -15.15
C TYR A 335 7.78 -9.22 -15.31
N PRO A 336 7.45 -8.50 -14.22
CA PRO A 336 6.52 -7.37 -14.28
C PRO A 336 6.92 -6.27 -15.26
N LYS A 337 8.22 -6.03 -15.45
CA LYS A 337 8.72 -5.03 -16.40
C LYS A 337 8.54 -5.39 -17.87
N ASN A 338 8.06 -6.60 -18.18
CA ASN A 338 7.64 -6.95 -19.55
C ASN A 338 6.28 -6.34 -19.92
N PHE A 339 5.61 -5.73 -18.94
CA PHE A 339 4.44 -4.87 -19.16
C PHE A 339 4.89 -3.42 -19.09
N LYS A 340 4.60 -2.63 -20.13
CA LYS A 340 4.83 -1.19 -20.18
C LYS A 340 3.53 -0.45 -19.92
N LEU A 341 3.54 0.44 -18.94
CA LEU A 341 2.46 1.36 -18.61
C LEU A 341 2.91 2.77 -18.99
N ASP A 342 2.24 3.37 -19.95
CA ASP A 342 2.52 4.72 -20.42
C ASP A 342 1.55 5.71 -19.78
N LEU A 343 2.10 6.75 -19.18
CA LEU A 343 1.35 7.90 -18.68
C LEU A 343 1.35 8.97 -19.77
N PHE A 344 0.19 9.21 -20.37
CA PHE A 344 -0.01 10.24 -21.38
C PHE A 344 -0.42 11.58 -20.78
N SER A 345 -0.88 11.58 -19.54
CA SER A 345 -1.10 12.77 -18.72
C SER A 345 -0.77 12.50 -17.26
N ASP A 346 -0.46 13.55 -16.52
CA ASP A 346 -0.33 13.45 -15.07
C ASP A 346 -1.67 13.13 -14.40
N TYR A 347 -1.61 12.57 -13.18
CA TYR A 347 -2.79 12.45 -12.33
C TYR A 347 -3.22 13.83 -11.84
N GLU A 348 -4.28 14.35 -12.38
CA GLU A 348 -4.76 15.67 -12.02
C GLU A 348 -6.07 15.59 -11.23
N VAL A 349 -6.15 16.34 -10.13
CA VAL A 349 -7.39 16.50 -9.35
C VAL A 349 -7.73 17.98 -9.24
N ARG A 350 -8.81 18.37 -9.86
CA ARG A 350 -9.30 19.76 -9.93
C ARG A 350 -10.54 19.94 -9.07
N VAL A 351 -10.66 21.10 -8.47
CA VAL A 351 -11.86 21.52 -7.73
C VAL A 351 -12.48 22.71 -8.43
N SER A 352 -13.76 22.62 -8.75
CA SER A 352 -14.55 23.71 -9.31
C SER A 352 -15.65 24.11 -8.33
N GLU A 353 -15.72 25.39 -8.00
CA GLU A 353 -16.77 25.98 -7.18
C GLU A 353 -17.95 26.47 -8.00
N ASP A 354 -17.77 26.61 -9.32
CA ASP A 354 -18.72 27.27 -10.23
C ASP A 354 -19.69 26.30 -10.89
N PHE A 355 -19.28 25.04 -11.11
CA PHE A 355 -20.08 24.06 -11.85
C PHE A 355 -21.45 23.79 -11.20
N ALA A 356 -21.49 23.68 -9.87
CA ALA A 356 -22.71 23.41 -9.11
C ALA A 356 -23.08 24.60 -8.20
N PHE A 357 -22.87 25.83 -8.67
CA PHE A 357 -23.06 27.06 -7.90
C PHE A 357 -24.46 27.17 -7.32
N THR A 358 -25.51 26.88 -8.11
CA THR A 358 -26.92 26.93 -7.68
C THR A 358 -27.26 25.91 -6.62
N SER A 359 -26.55 24.78 -6.59
CA SER A 359 -26.72 23.69 -5.62
C SER A 359 -25.86 23.86 -4.37
N LEU A 360 -25.06 24.92 -4.28
CA LEU A 360 -24.08 25.18 -3.22
C LEU A 360 -23.14 23.97 -2.97
N MET A 361 -22.65 23.36 -4.05
CA MET A 361 -21.72 22.24 -4.01
C MET A 361 -20.42 22.61 -4.71
N ASP A 362 -19.29 22.13 -4.15
CA ASP A 362 -18.00 22.12 -4.80
C ASP A 362 -17.82 20.80 -5.53
N THR A 363 -17.38 20.87 -6.77
CA THR A 363 -17.19 19.69 -7.64
C THR A 363 -15.71 19.32 -7.68
N ILE A 364 -15.40 18.09 -7.39
CA ILE A 364 -14.05 17.51 -7.49
C ILE A 364 -14.04 16.56 -8.67
N VAL A 365 -13.15 16.79 -9.62
CA VAL A 365 -12.92 15.92 -10.77
C VAL A 365 -11.45 15.52 -10.76
N GLY A 366 -11.21 14.22 -10.82
CA GLY A 366 -9.88 13.67 -11.05
C GLY A 366 -9.85 13.00 -12.42
N ASP A 367 -8.79 13.20 -13.18
CA ASP A 367 -8.59 12.56 -14.48
C ASP A 367 -7.14 12.15 -14.69
N VAL A 368 -6.94 11.15 -15.55
CA VAL A 368 -5.65 10.69 -15.99
C VAL A 368 -5.80 9.95 -17.32
N GLU A 369 -4.83 10.11 -18.20
CA GLU A 369 -4.73 9.33 -19.43
C GLU A 369 -3.59 8.33 -19.33
N VAL A 370 -3.95 7.05 -19.35
CA VAL A 370 -3.01 5.95 -19.23
C VAL A 370 -3.23 4.92 -20.32
N GLY A 371 -2.15 4.32 -20.81
CA GLY A 371 -2.17 3.19 -21.71
C GLY A 371 -1.19 2.13 -21.24
N GLY A 372 -1.28 0.94 -21.77
CA GLY A 372 -0.28 -0.08 -21.47
C GLY A 372 -0.53 -1.35 -22.26
N ASP A 373 0.52 -2.12 -22.45
CA ASP A 373 0.43 -3.45 -23.04
C ASP A 373 1.68 -4.29 -22.69
N VAL A 374 1.61 -5.59 -22.98
CA VAL A 374 2.77 -6.48 -22.89
C VAL A 374 3.69 -6.20 -24.09
N VAL A 375 4.94 -5.84 -23.82
CA VAL A 375 5.91 -5.43 -24.85
C VAL A 375 6.95 -6.51 -25.21
N VAL A 376 6.89 -7.66 -24.54
CA VAL A 376 7.81 -8.78 -24.77
C VAL A 376 7.00 -10.03 -25.11
N LYS A 377 7.35 -10.70 -26.23
CA LYS A 377 6.74 -11.98 -26.60
C LYS A 377 7.05 -13.02 -25.52
N LYS A 378 6.04 -13.77 -25.10
CA LYS A 378 6.13 -14.74 -24.00
C LYS A 378 6.60 -14.12 -22.66
N GLY A 379 6.38 -12.81 -22.50
CA GLY A 379 6.77 -12.07 -21.30
C GLY A 379 5.96 -12.42 -20.06
N PHE A 380 4.83 -13.11 -20.24
CA PHE A 380 3.97 -13.66 -19.20
C PHE A 380 3.40 -15.00 -19.63
N VAL A 381 3.05 -15.82 -18.65
CA VAL A 381 2.26 -17.04 -18.80
C VAL A 381 0.99 -16.91 -17.99
N ALA A 382 -0.13 -17.21 -18.59
CA ALA A 382 -1.44 -17.15 -17.93
C ALA A 382 -1.99 -18.54 -17.64
N LEU A 383 -2.56 -18.73 -16.45
CA LEU A 383 -3.40 -19.87 -16.17
C LEU A 383 -4.78 -19.60 -16.75
N THR A 384 -5.23 -20.44 -17.66
CA THR A 384 -6.44 -20.20 -18.45
C THR A 384 -7.48 -21.28 -18.21
N ILE A 385 -8.67 -20.88 -17.82
CA ILE A 385 -9.85 -21.77 -17.82
C ILE A 385 -10.31 -21.89 -19.29
N PRO A 386 -10.41 -23.11 -19.84
CA PRO A 386 -10.79 -23.29 -21.24
C PRO A 386 -12.23 -22.81 -21.50
N LYS A 387 -12.54 -22.60 -22.77
CA LYS A 387 -13.89 -22.37 -23.24
C LYS A 387 -14.67 -23.69 -23.18
N ASN A 388 -15.97 -23.63 -22.91
CA ASN A 388 -16.87 -24.73 -23.15
C ASN A 388 -16.94 -25.02 -24.66
N GLU A 389 -16.63 -26.23 -25.06
CA GLU A 389 -16.78 -26.68 -26.45
C GLU A 389 -18.25 -27.03 -26.77
#